data_960c8af3fe157a0fefa48a33c3598cb4
#
_entry.id   960c8af3fe157a0fefa48a33c3598cb4
#
_cell.length_a   1.000
_cell.length_b   1.000
_cell.length_c   1.000
_cell.angle_alpha   90.00
_cell.angle_beta   90.00
_cell.angle_gamma   90.00
#
_symmetry.space_group_name_H-M   'P 1'
#
loop_
_entity.id
_entity.type
_entity.pdbx_description
1 polymer ?
#
loop_
_entity_poly.entity_id
_entity_poly.type
_entity_poly.pdbx_seq_one_letter_code
_entity_poly.pdbx_strand_id
1 'polypeptide(L)'
;MGQDLIRYDILAQDALRGVIRKVLSEVVKTGLPGEHHFFITFLTSAPGVRISSRLREKYPELMTIVIQHQYWDLSVTDTAFEIGLSFSDIPERLLIPFSAIRGFYDPAVNFELEFDVREAVSYTHLRAHETRE
;
A
#
# COMPACT_ATOMS: atom_id res chain seq x y z
N MET A 1 -5.30 -4.29 33.06
CA MET A 1 -5.60 -4.48 32.13
C MET A 1 -5.22 -5.64 31.53
N GLY A 2 -5.81 -6.25 30.91
CA GLY A 2 -5.50 -7.45 30.29
C GLY A 2 -4.68 -7.26 29.05
N GLN A 3 -4.08 -8.27 28.57
CA GLN A 3 -3.40 -8.25 27.31
C GLN A 3 -4.38 -8.52 26.20
N ASP A 4 -4.15 -7.91 25.07
CA ASP A 4 -4.98 -8.16 23.90
C ASP A 4 -4.43 -9.39 23.18
N LEU A 5 -4.86 -10.54 23.62
CA LEU A 5 -4.39 -11.78 23.03
C LEU A 5 -5.04 -12.07 21.68
N ILE A 6 -6.05 -11.33 21.31
CA ILE A 6 -6.68 -11.49 20.02
C ILE A 6 -6.01 -10.62 18.98
N ARG A 7 -5.38 -9.55 19.38
CA ARG A 7 -4.68 -8.61 18.53
C ARG A 7 -5.65 -7.93 17.57
N TYR A 8 -6.63 -7.26 18.14
CA TYR A 8 -7.63 -6.56 17.33
C TYR A 8 -7.01 -5.50 16.42
N ASP A 9 -5.93 -4.87 16.85
CA ASP A 9 -5.26 -3.87 16.05
C ASP A 9 -4.73 -4.48 14.74
N ILE A 10 -4.13 -5.64 14.82
CA ILE A 10 -3.62 -6.32 13.63
C ILE A 10 -4.76 -6.80 12.76
N LEU A 11 -5.80 -7.37 13.37
CA LEU A 11 -6.94 -7.86 12.60
C LEU A 11 -7.63 -6.72 11.86
N ALA A 12 -7.77 -5.56 12.50
CA ALA A 12 -8.38 -4.42 11.86
C ALA A 12 -7.54 -3.92 10.69
N GLN A 13 -6.24 -3.87 10.86
CA GLN A 13 -5.36 -3.43 9.77
C GLN A 13 -5.40 -4.42 8.60
N ASP A 14 -5.42 -5.72 8.90
CA ASP A 14 -5.54 -6.71 7.84
C ASP A 14 -6.84 -6.54 7.06
N ALA A 15 -7.93 -6.25 7.76
CA ALA A 15 -9.20 -6.05 7.10
C ALA A 15 -9.18 -4.79 6.23
N LEU A 16 -8.54 -3.73 6.70
CA LEU A 16 -8.44 -2.49 5.93
C LEU A 16 -7.54 -2.67 4.72
N ARG A 17 -6.49 -3.46 4.83
CA ARG A 17 -5.69 -3.79 3.65
C ARG A 17 -6.50 -4.59 2.65
N GLY A 18 -7.43 -5.38 3.13
CA GLY A 18 -8.36 -6.10 2.27
C GLY A 18 -9.24 -5.16 1.45
N VAL A 19 -9.55 -3.98 1.99
CA VAL A 19 -10.28 -2.98 1.24
C VAL A 19 -9.46 -2.55 0.01
N ILE A 20 -8.16 -2.32 0.18
CA ILE A 20 -7.32 -1.93 -0.93
C ILE A 20 -7.26 -3.04 -1.97
N ARG A 21 -7.11 -4.29 -1.53
CA ARG A 21 -7.08 -5.42 -2.45
C ARG A 21 -8.37 -5.49 -3.26
N LYS A 22 -9.49 -5.29 -2.59
CA LYS A 22 -10.78 -5.36 -3.27
C LYS A 22 -10.95 -4.22 -4.25
N VAL A 23 -10.54 -3.01 -3.88
CA VAL A 23 -10.62 -1.86 -4.77
C VAL A 23 -9.77 -2.09 -6.00
N LEU A 24 -8.53 -2.53 -5.83
CA LEU A 24 -7.64 -2.75 -6.97
C LEU A 24 -8.14 -3.91 -7.84
N SER A 25 -8.76 -4.92 -7.24
CA SER A 25 -9.33 -6.02 -8.02
C SER A 25 -10.47 -5.52 -8.91
N GLU A 26 -11.26 -4.57 -8.44
CA GLU A 26 -12.30 -3.98 -9.26
C GLU A 26 -11.70 -3.13 -10.39
N VAL A 27 -10.63 -2.41 -10.09
CA VAL A 27 -9.94 -1.61 -11.11
C VAL A 27 -9.38 -2.51 -12.22
N VAL A 28 -8.91 -3.70 -11.88
CA VAL A 28 -8.46 -4.65 -12.89
C VAL A 28 -9.60 -4.99 -13.84
N LYS A 29 -10.82 -5.11 -13.33
CA LYS A 29 -11.95 -5.50 -14.15
C LYS A 29 -12.53 -4.37 -14.98
N THR A 30 -12.67 -3.20 -14.40
CA THR A 30 -13.43 -2.14 -15.03
C THR A 30 -12.68 -0.83 -15.20
N GLY A 31 -11.42 -0.75 -14.76
CA GLY A 31 -10.65 0.48 -14.80
C GLY A 31 -11.01 1.42 -13.66
N LEU A 32 -10.33 2.53 -13.61
CA LEU A 32 -10.59 3.52 -12.57
C LEU A 32 -11.89 4.25 -12.88
N PRO A 33 -12.79 4.34 -11.92
CA PRO A 33 -14.05 5.02 -12.17
C PRO A 33 -13.88 6.53 -12.13
N GLY A 34 -14.47 7.21 -13.10
CA GLY A 34 -14.55 8.67 -13.10
C GLY A 34 -13.22 9.35 -12.89
N GLU A 35 -13.19 10.25 -11.94
CA GLU A 35 -12.00 11.03 -11.64
C GLU A 35 -11.16 10.43 -10.52
N HIS A 36 -11.45 9.20 -10.14
CA HIS A 36 -10.67 8.58 -9.05
C HIS A 36 -9.23 8.33 -9.47
N HIS A 37 -8.35 8.49 -8.53
CA HIS A 37 -6.97 8.05 -8.68
C HIS A 37 -6.45 7.78 -7.28
N PHE A 38 -5.37 7.02 -7.19
CA PHE A 38 -4.91 6.54 -5.89
C PHE A 38 -3.46 6.89 -5.67
N PHE A 39 -3.16 7.33 -4.45
CA PHE A 39 -1.78 7.47 -3.99
C PHE A 39 -1.53 6.32 -3.03
N ILE A 40 -0.54 5.50 -3.31
CA ILE A 40 -0.20 4.37 -2.44
C ILE A 40 1.24 4.53 -1.98
N THR A 41 1.43 4.61 -0.67
CA THR A 41 2.75 4.72 -0.06
C THR A 41 3.11 3.37 0.55
N PHE A 42 4.30 2.89 0.31
CA PHE A 42 4.72 1.60 0.81
C PHE A 42 6.19 1.63 1.21
N LEU A 43 6.58 0.67 2.05
CA LEU A 43 7.96 0.51 2.45
C LEU A 43 8.69 -0.28 1.37
N THR A 44 9.67 0.34 0.76
CA THR A 44 10.43 -0.33 -0.30
C THR A 44 11.31 -1.45 0.23
N SER A 45 11.66 -1.37 1.52
CA SER A 45 12.48 -2.40 2.13
C SER A 45 11.68 -3.56 2.69
N ALA A 46 10.36 -3.53 2.61
CA ALA A 46 9.54 -4.60 3.17
C ALA A 46 9.75 -5.91 2.41
N PRO A 47 9.63 -7.05 3.09
CA PRO A 47 9.82 -8.33 2.42
C PRO A 47 8.82 -8.51 1.29
N GLY A 48 9.30 -9.01 0.18
CA GLY A 48 8.45 -9.31 -0.98
C GLY A 48 8.28 -8.16 -1.96
N VAL A 49 8.74 -6.96 -1.63
CA VAL A 49 8.67 -5.85 -2.57
C VAL A 49 9.69 -6.09 -3.68
N ARG A 50 9.25 -5.94 -4.93
CA ARG A 50 10.15 -6.06 -6.07
C ARG A 50 10.06 -4.79 -6.90
N ILE A 51 11.12 -4.02 -6.90
CA ILE A 51 11.27 -2.82 -7.70
C ILE A 51 12.70 -2.82 -8.25
N SER A 52 12.95 -2.01 -9.26
CA SER A 52 14.29 -1.96 -9.85
C SER A 52 15.29 -1.40 -8.85
N SER A 53 16.55 -1.70 -9.04
CA SER A 53 17.58 -1.13 -8.19
C SER A 53 17.64 0.39 -8.30
N ARG A 54 17.31 0.92 -9.46
CA ARG A 54 17.26 2.36 -9.65
C ARG A 54 16.21 2.99 -8.74
N LEU A 55 15.03 2.39 -8.65
CA LEU A 55 14.00 2.90 -7.77
C LEU A 55 14.37 2.69 -6.30
N ARG A 56 15.00 1.56 -6.00
CA ARG A 56 15.37 1.26 -4.63
C ARG A 56 16.45 2.24 -4.14
N GLU A 57 17.34 2.66 -4.99
CA GLU A 57 18.33 3.64 -4.62
C GLU A 57 17.71 5.01 -4.38
N LYS A 58 16.75 5.37 -5.21
CA LYS A 58 16.11 6.67 -5.08
C LYS A 58 15.16 6.70 -3.90
N TYR A 59 14.52 5.59 -3.58
CA TYR A 59 13.55 5.51 -2.49
C TYR A 59 13.95 4.37 -1.55
N PRO A 60 14.93 4.58 -0.70
CA PRO A 60 15.43 3.48 0.13
C PRO A 60 14.49 3.04 1.24
N GLU A 61 13.54 3.87 1.63
CA GLU A 61 12.62 3.52 2.69
C GLU A 61 11.17 3.55 2.26
N LEU A 62 10.69 4.68 1.78
CA LEU A 62 9.31 4.85 1.41
C LEU A 62 9.19 5.33 -0.01
N MET A 63 8.17 4.88 -0.68
CA MET A 63 7.88 5.32 -2.03
C MET A 63 6.38 5.49 -2.17
N THR A 64 5.95 6.55 -2.85
CA THR A 64 4.54 6.75 -3.15
C THR A 64 4.35 6.65 -4.64
N ILE A 65 3.40 5.83 -5.05
CA ILE A 65 3.03 5.71 -6.46
C ILE A 65 1.65 6.30 -6.66
N VAL A 66 1.41 6.76 -7.87
CA VAL A 66 0.11 7.31 -8.25
C VAL A 66 -0.47 6.43 -9.33
N ILE A 67 -1.66 5.88 -9.08
CA ILE A 67 -2.36 5.11 -10.08
C ILE A 67 -3.45 6.00 -10.64
N GLN A 68 -3.26 6.41 -11.88
CA GLN A 68 -4.18 7.32 -12.52
C GLN A 68 -4.50 6.80 -13.91
N HIS A 69 -4.21 7.49 -14.96
CA HIS A 69 -4.55 6.99 -16.28
C HIS A 69 -3.43 6.21 -16.93
N GLN A 70 -2.22 6.48 -16.55
CA GLN A 70 -1.06 5.92 -17.25
C GLN A 70 -0.45 4.81 -16.44
N TYR A 71 -1.09 3.67 -16.44
CA TYR A 71 -0.54 2.45 -15.84
C TYR A 71 -0.89 1.30 -16.77
N TRP A 72 -0.20 0.18 -16.59
CA TRP A 72 -0.49 -0.99 -17.40
C TRP A 72 -0.26 -2.27 -16.59
N ASP A 73 -0.89 -3.34 -17.07
CA ASP A 73 -0.68 -4.69 -16.53
C ASP A 73 -0.91 -4.75 -15.02
N LEU A 74 -1.94 -4.09 -14.53
CA LEU A 74 -2.30 -4.22 -13.13
C LEU A 74 -2.88 -5.61 -12.89
N SER A 75 -2.31 -6.33 -11.94
CA SER A 75 -2.83 -7.62 -11.52
C SER A 75 -2.81 -7.72 -10.02
N VAL A 76 -3.75 -8.48 -9.46
CA VAL A 76 -3.93 -8.56 -8.02
C VAL A 76 -4.00 -10.01 -7.61
N THR A 77 -3.24 -10.37 -6.58
CA THR A 77 -3.35 -11.68 -5.96
C THR A 77 -3.83 -11.51 -4.52
N ASP A 78 -3.91 -12.59 -3.77
CA ASP A 78 -4.34 -12.50 -2.38
C ASP A 78 -3.39 -11.70 -1.52
N THR A 79 -2.12 -11.63 -1.89
CA THR A 79 -1.10 -11.03 -1.02
C THR A 79 -0.42 -9.81 -1.60
N ALA A 80 -0.57 -9.56 -2.88
CA ALA A 80 0.19 -8.48 -3.52
C ALA A 80 -0.50 -7.99 -4.79
N PHE A 81 -0.05 -6.85 -5.27
CA PHE A 81 -0.44 -6.42 -6.61
C PHE A 81 0.80 -6.05 -7.41
N GLU A 82 0.66 -6.13 -8.72
CA GLU A 82 1.73 -5.83 -9.64
C GLU A 82 1.23 -4.78 -10.60
N ILE A 83 2.08 -3.83 -10.96
CA ILE A 83 1.65 -2.74 -11.83
C ILE A 83 2.84 -2.19 -12.62
N GLY A 84 2.58 -1.76 -13.84
CA GLY A 84 3.56 -1.05 -14.63
C GLY A 84 3.30 0.45 -14.59
N LEU A 85 4.32 1.21 -14.33
CA LEU A 85 4.25 2.67 -14.28
C LEU A 85 5.52 3.26 -14.88
N SER A 86 5.43 4.51 -15.35
CA SER A 86 6.60 5.22 -15.84
C SER A 86 7.10 6.17 -14.79
N PHE A 87 8.41 6.19 -14.60
CA PHE A 87 9.06 7.16 -13.71
C PHE A 87 10.13 7.87 -14.53
N SER A 88 9.97 9.16 -14.72
CA SER A 88 10.88 9.94 -15.56
C SER A 88 11.01 9.32 -16.97
N ASP A 89 9.87 8.94 -17.52
CA ASP A 89 9.79 8.32 -18.84
C ASP A 89 10.47 6.96 -18.95
N ILE A 90 10.81 6.34 -17.85
CA ILE A 90 11.36 5.00 -17.84
C ILE A 90 10.30 4.04 -17.32
N PRO A 91 9.90 3.03 -18.10
CA PRO A 91 8.89 2.09 -17.64
C PRO A 91 9.45 1.19 -16.56
N GLU A 92 8.67 1.00 -15.52
CA GLU A 92 9.05 0.18 -14.38
C GLU A 92 7.92 -0.77 -14.05
N ARG A 93 8.27 -1.92 -13.52
CA ARG A 93 7.28 -2.87 -13.06
C ARG A 93 7.48 -3.09 -11.58
N LEU A 94 6.43 -2.93 -10.81
CA LEU A 94 6.50 -3.03 -9.36
C LEU A 94 5.64 -4.18 -8.88
N LEU A 95 6.13 -4.92 -7.90
CA LEU A 95 5.36 -5.91 -7.17
C LEU A 95 5.32 -5.46 -5.72
N ILE A 96 4.13 -5.21 -5.20
CA ILE A 96 3.98 -4.61 -3.89
C ILE A 96 3.03 -5.48 -3.06
N PRO A 97 3.56 -6.16 -2.02
CA PRO A 97 2.69 -6.87 -1.11
C PRO A 97 1.79 -5.89 -0.35
N PHE A 98 0.56 -6.31 -0.09
CA PHE A 98 -0.34 -5.44 0.66
C PHE A 98 0.20 -5.15 2.06
N SER A 99 0.98 -6.09 2.62
CA SER A 99 1.58 -5.88 3.95
C SER A 99 2.63 -4.78 3.96
N ALA A 100 3.14 -4.37 2.81
CA ALA A 100 4.13 -3.30 2.73
C ALA A 100 3.50 -1.91 2.69
N ILE A 101 2.20 -1.82 2.51
CA ILE A 101 1.53 -0.54 2.32
C ILE A 101 1.44 0.21 3.63
N ARG A 102 1.87 1.48 3.61
CA ARG A 102 1.77 2.39 4.74
C ARG A 102 0.59 3.34 4.59
N GLY A 103 0.20 3.66 3.39
CA GLY A 103 -0.88 4.60 3.18
C GLY A 103 -1.59 4.41 1.86
N PHE A 104 -2.85 4.77 1.83
CA PHE A 104 -3.68 4.74 0.63
C PHE A 104 -4.55 5.98 0.66
N TYR A 105 -4.60 6.73 -0.42
CA TYR A 105 -5.38 7.96 -0.45
C TYR A 105 -6.05 8.12 -1.80
N ASP A 106 -7.34 8.41 -1.78
CA ASP A 106 -8.12 8.71 -2.97
C ASP A 106 -8.65 10.13 -2.81
N PRO A 107 -8.01 11.12 -3.43
CA PRO A 107 -8.41 12.51 -3.26
C PRO A 107 -9.77 12.85 -3.87
N ALA A 108 -10.27 12.04 -4.79
CA ALA A 108 -11.57 12.34 -5.41
C ALA A 108 -12.68 12.33 -4.37
N VAL A 109 -12.58 11.52 -3.34
CA VAL A 109 -13.57 11.42 -2.29
C VAL A 109 -12.96 11.62 -0.91
N ASN A 110 -11.70 12.05 -0.86
CA ASN A 110 -11.00 12.32 0.38
C ASN A 110 -11.00 11.11 1.31
N PHE A 111 -10.75 9.94 0.77
CA PHE A 111 -10.71 8.71 1.54
C PHE A 111 -9.24 8.34 1.78
N GLU A 112 -8.91 8.06 3.03
CA GLU A 112 -7.53 7.82 3.40
C GLU A 112 -7.42 6.68 4.39
N LEU A 113 -6.43 5.82 4.21
CA LEU A 113 -6.07 4.78 5.16
C LEU A 113 -4.59 4.88 5.47
N GLU A 114 -4.23 4.67 6.72
CA GLU A 114 -2.83 4.63 7.14
C GLU A 114 -2.59 3.36 7.92
N PHE A 115 -1.42 2.77 7.75
CA PHE A 115 -1.08 1.51 8.39
C PHE A 115 0.30 1.58 9.03
N ASP A 116 0.48 0.82 10.08
CA ASP A 116 1.80 0.57 10.63
C ASP A 116 2.35 -0.65 9.92
N VAL A 117 3.52 -0.53 9.33
CA VAL A 117 4.20 -1.67 8.76
C VAL A 117 5.20 -2.11 9.82
N ARG A 118 4.95 -3.30 10.43
CA ARG A 118 5.73 -3.71 11.51
C ARG A 118 6.93 -4.42 11.09
N GLU A 119 8.01 -4.15 11.77
CA GLU A 119 9.14 -4.93 11.66
C GLU A 119 9.01 -5.98 12.69
N ALA A 120 9.74 -6.96 12.59
CA ALA A 120 9.62 -8.07 13.46
C ALA A 120 9.61 -7.67 14.87
N VAL A 121 10.21 -6.61 15.26
CA VAL A 121 10.23 -6.32 16.54
C VAL A 121 9.39 -5.35 16.99
N SER A 122 9.05 -4.57 16.38
CA SER A 122 8.41 -3.62 16.88
C SER A 122 7.24 -3.55 17.24
N TYR A 123 6.84 -3.18 17.97
CA TYR A 123 5.68 -3.19 18.19
C TYR A 123 5.34 -2.50 19.15
N THR A 124 5.33 -1.75 19.46
CA THR A 124 4.96 -1.21 20.41
C THR A 124 4.26 -0.17 20.24
N HIS A 125 4.10 0.41 20.17
CA HIS A 125 3.46 1.32 20.13
C HIS A 125 2.48 1.58 19.51
N LEU A 126 1.98 1.58 19.61
CA LEU A 126 1.08 1.76 19.01
C LEU A 126 0.46 2.79 19.26
N ARG A 127 0.72 3.34 19.59
CA ARG A 127 0.22 4.24 19.71
C ARG A 127 -0.39 4.83 19.44
N ALA A 128 -0.41 4.76 19.67
CA ALA A 128 -0.96 5.25 19.44
C ALA A 128 -1.60 5.81 19.34
N HIS A 129 -1.49 5.69 19.34
CA HIS A 129 -2.04 6.14 19.17
C HIS A 129 -2.52 6.85 19.34
N GLU A 130 -2.21 6.76 19.55
CA GLU A 130 -2.43 7.36 19.69
C GLU A 130 -2.72 8.26 19.50
N THR A 131 -2.47 8.45 19.44
CA THR A 131 -2.57 9.27 19.20
C THR A 131 -2.70 10.04 18.54
N ARG A 132 -2.81 10.11 18.15
CA ARG A 132 -2.80 10.75 17.63
C ARG A 132 -3.04 11.67 17.79
N GLU A 133 -2.67 11.82 18.01
CA GLU A 133 -2.71 12.52 18.29
C GLU A 133 -2.54 12.96 18.27
#